data_496954fb4045840fef23c312ba9c73be
#
_entry.id   496954fb4045840fef23c312ba9c73be
#
_cell.length_a   1.000
_cell.length_b   1.000
_cell.length_c   1.000
_cell.angle_alpha   90.00
_cell.angle_beta   90.00
_cell.angle_gamma   90.00
#
_symmetry.space_group_name_H-M   'P 1'
#
loop_
_entity.id
_entity.type
_entity.pdbx_description
1 polymer ?
#
loop_
_entity_poly.entity_id
_entity_poly.type
_entity_poly.pdbx_seq_one_letter_code
_entity_poly.pdbx_strand_id
1 'polypeptide(L)'
;RDESESRGLGDVYKRQTKIDINSPTAINYPERRPFFNRGIDVLDYTMDVYYSRSINNPSFASKVLNQGKKSRIYMLTAIDQDSPYVVPTQFESFSGVGGRSFNNVLRYQNILNPNIQIGALATNRLYDGDAYGNLIGLDGLFKFSGGWKFELEYFKNSNKEPISDWIDSDKKFGDYT
;
A
#
# COMPACT_ATOMS: atom_id res chain seq x y z
N ARG A 1 16.00 32.92 -21.68
CA ARG A 1 16.46 33.04 -20.28
C ARG A 1 15.63 32.10 -19.44
N ASP A 2 16.32 31.11 -18.92
CA ASP A 2 15.85 29.83 -18.42
C ASP A 2 14.78 29.93 -17.33
N GLU A 3 13.61 29.32 -17.61
CA GLU A 3 12.54 29.00 -16.66
C GLU A 3 12.48 27.50 -16.33
N SER A 4 13.61 26.81 -16.36
CA SER A 4 13.63 25.34 -16.29
C SER A 4 13.96 24.73 -14.92
N GLU A 5 14.18 25.51 -13.86
CA GLU A 5 14.72 24.98 -12.60
C GLU A 5 13.78 24.91 -11.38
N SER A 6 12.49 25.13 -11.53
CA SER A 6 11.55 25.01 -10.39
C SER A 6 10.50 23.90 -10.54
N ARG A 7 10.74 22.87 -11.33
CA ARG A 7 9.73 21.84 -11.65
C ARG A 7 9.70 20.60 -10.74
N GLY A 8 10.61 20.50 -9.75
CA GLY A 8 10.75 19.24 -8.98
C GLY A 8 9.73 19.02 -7.88
N LEU A 9 9.41 20.03 -7.08
CA LEU A 9 8.55 19.89 -5.89
C LEU A 9 7.11 20.37 -6.10
N GLY A 10 6.88 21.39 -6.92
CA GLY A 10 5.54 21.90 -7.20
C GLY A 10 4.67 20.98 -8.06
N ASP A 11 5.26 20.11 -8.87
CA ASP A 11 4.54 19.21 -9.77
C ASP A 11 3.96 17.97 -9.03
N VAL A 12 4.53 17.61 -7.89
CA VAL A 12 4.01 16.57 -7.01
C VAL A 12 2.70 17.00 -6.36
N TYR A 13 2.55 18.28 -6.00
CA TYR A 13 1.34 18.81 -5.39
C TYR A 13 0.19 19.07 -6.39
N LYS A 14 0.50 19.49 -7.60
CA LYS A 14 -0.54 19.82 -8.61
C LYS A 14 -1.22 18.61 -9.24
N ARG A 15 -0.66 17.42 -9.10
CA ARG A 15 -1.23 16.19 -9.65
C ARG A 15 -2.02 15.36 -8.63
N GLN A 16 -2.15 15.84 -7.41
CA GLN A 16 -3.06 15.27 -6.45
C GLN A 16 -4.47 15.74 -6.78
N THR A 17 -5.23 14.92 -7.49
CA THR A 17 -6.69 15.07 -7.53
C THR A 17 -7.16 14.97 -6.09
N LYS A 18 -7.71 16.05 -5.51
CA LYS A 18 -8.44 15.97 -4.25
C LYS A 18 -9.49 14.90 -4.44
N ILE A 19 -9.39 13.82 -3.71
CA ILE A 19 -10.40 12.77 -3.71
C ILE A 19 -11.51 13.31 -2.83
N ASP A 20 -12.57 13.81 -3.44
CA ASP A 20 -13.81 14.10 -2.76
C ASP A 20 -14.52 12.75 -2.54
N ILE A 21 -14.35 12.16 -1.36
CA ILE A 21 -14.87 10.83 -1.06
C ILE A 21 -16.29 11.00 -0.55
N ASN A 22 -17.21 11.28 -1.44
CA ASN A 22 -18.66 11.18 -1.22
C ASN A 22 -19.23 9.83 -1.68
N SER A 23 -18.37 8.81 -1.82
CA SER A 23 -18.81 7.48 -2.25
C SER A 23 -18.64 6.48 -1.09
N PRO A 24 -19.66 5.64 -0.81
CA PRO A 24 -19.57 4.58 0.19
C PRO A 24 -18.56 3.47 -0.18
N THR A 25 -18.02 3.49 -1.39
CA THR A 25 -16.98 2.58 -1.85
C THR A 25 -15.64 3.30 -1.90
N ALA A 26 -14.62 2.73 -1.29
CA ALA A 26 -13.26 3.22 -1.43
C ALA A 26 -12.87 3.22 -2.91
N ILE A 27 -12.74 4.42 -3.50
CA ILE A 27 -12.40 4.55 -4.92
C ILE A 27 -10.90 4.31 -5.06
N ASN A 28 -10.54 3.22 -5.70
CA ASN A 28 -9.15 2.90 -6.00
C ASN A 28 -8.70 3.70 -7.23
N TYR A 29 -7.84 4.71 -7.00
CA TYR A 29 -7.25 5.50 -8.08
C TYR A 29 -5.88 4.92 -8.47
N PRO A 30 -5.58 4.81 -9.76
CA PRO A 30 -4.27 4.35 -10.20
C PRO A 30 -3.16 5.29 -9.70
N GLU A 31 -2.04 4.71 -9.29
CA GLU A 31 -0.86 5.47 -8.86
C GLU A 31 -0.26 6.22 -10.05
N ARG A 32 -0.10 7.53 -9.92
CA ARG A 32 0.46 8.41 -10.95
C ARG A 32 1.79 9.05 -10.56
N ARG A 33 2.18 8.96 -9.28
CA ARG A 33 3.45 9.52 -8.79
C ARG A 33 4.59 8.62 -9.25
N PRO A 34 5.57 9.13 -10.05
CA PRO A 34 6.60 8.30 -10.66
C PRO A 34 7.43 7.51 -9.64
N PHE A 35 7.69 8.11 -8.47
CA PHE A 35 8.42 7.44 -7.40
C PHE A 35 7.72 6.17 -6.93
N PHE A 36 6.42 6.21 -6.66
CA PHE A 36 5.65 5.07 -6.16
C PHE A 36 5.32 4.09 -7.28
N ASN A 37 5.09 4.57 -8.49
CA ASN A 37 4.69 3.72 -9.62
C ASN A 37 5.83 2.83 -10.15
N ARG A 38 7.11 3.27 -10.04
CA ARG A 38 8.23 2.47 -10.51
C ARG A 38 8.38 1.20 -9.70
N GLY A 39 8.26 0.03 -10.34
CA GLY A 39 8.40 -1.29 -9.74
C GLY A 39 7.17 -1.78 -8.98
N ILE A 40 6.01 -1.14 -9.15
CA ILE A 40 4.76 -1.56 -8.53
C ILE A 40 4.30 -2.93 -9.05
N ASP A 41 4.74 -3.31 -10.25
CA ASP A 41 4.52 -4.63 -10.86
C ASP A 41 5.04 -5.80 -10.02
N VAL A 42 6.00 -5.55 -9.13
CA VAL A 42 6.49 -6.56 -8.18
C VAL A 42 5.48 -6.81 -7.06
N LEU A 43 4.55 -5.87 -6.85
CA LEU A 43 3.47 -5.92 -5.84
C LEU A 43 2.12 -6.29 -6.45
N ASP A 44 2.11 -6.73 -7.70
CA ASP A 44 0.90 -7.16 -8.39
C ASP A 44 0.47 -8.55 -7.88
N TYR A 45 -0.71 -8.60 -7.28
CA TYR A 45 -1.34 -9.78 -6.72
C TYR A 45 -2.77 -9.90 -7.25
N THR A 46 -3.37 -11.07 -7.15
CA THR A 46 -4.78 -11.27 -7.50
C THR A 46 -5.70 -10.45 -6.59
N MET A 47 -5.30 -10.30 -5.33
CA MET A 47 -5.98 -9.42 -4.36
C MET A 47 -5.23 -8.10 -4.23
N ASP A 48 -5.95 -6.98 -4.16
CA ASP A 48 -5.39 -5.65 -3.89
C ASP A 48 -4.93 -5.52 -2.44
N VAL A 49 -3.76 -6.05 -2.12
CA VAL A 49 -3.22 -6.10 -0.75
C VAL A 49 -2.38 -4.89 -0.37
N TYR A 50 -1.97 -4.08 -1.35
CA TYR A 50 -1.17 -2.88 -1.12
C TYR A 50 -1.60 -1.73 -2.01
N TYR A 51 -1.85 -0.60 -1.38
CA TYR A 51 -2.25 0.63 -2.05
C TYR A 51 -1.29 1.77 -1.73
N SER A 52 -0.43 2.13 -2.68
CA SER A 52 0.63 3.14 -2.50
C SER A 52 0.12 4.55 -2.22
N ARG A 53 -1.08 4.89 -2.69
CA ARG A 53 -1.72 6.19 -2.43
C ARG A 53 -2.21 6.35 -0.99
N SER A 54 -2.18 5.29 -0.20
CA SER A 54 -2.35 5.40 1.25
C SER A 54 -1.20 6.14 1.94
N ILE A 55 -0.07 6.37 1.24
CA ILE A 55 0.97 7.33 1.61
C ILE A 55 0.62 8.64 0.89
N ASN A 56 0.05 9.60 1.63
CA ASN A 56 -0.57 10.78 1.04
C ASN A 56 0.39 11.98 0.94
N ASN A 57 1.00 12.37 2.05
CA ASN A 57 1.88 13.54 2.17
C ASN A 57 3.24 13.15 2.78
N PRO A 58 4.09 12.41 2.04
CA PRO A 58 5.35 11.95 2.58
C PRO A 58 6.34 13.10 2.76
N SER A 59 6.82 13.29 3.99
CA SER A 59 7.97 14.17 4.28
C SER A 59 9.31 13.51 3.95
N PHE A 60 9.33 12.16 3.95
CA PHE A 60 10.47 11.35 3.54
C PHE A 60 9.98 10.07 2.89
N ALA A 61 10.63 9.68 1.80
CA ALA A 61 10.42 8.36 1.21
C ALA A 61 11.74 7.84 0.61
N SER A 62 12.01 6.57 0.84
CA SER A 62 13.14 5.85 0.27
C SER A 62 12.69 4.54 -0.32
N LYS A 63 13.25 4.17 -1.46
CA LYS A 63 12.92 2.93 -2.14
C LYS A 63 14.15 2.24 -2.68
N VAL A 64 14.22 0.93 -2.48
CA VAL A 64 15.19 0.03 -3.12
C VAL A 64 14.43 -0.92 -4.03
N LEU A 65 14.85 -0.99 -5.27
CA LEU A 65 14.26 -1.87 -6.28
C LEU A 65 15.37 -2.67 -6.96
N ASN A 66 15.23 -3.98 -6.95
CA ASN A 66 16.01 -4.89 -7.76
C ASN A 66 15.08 -5.82 -8.54
N GLN A 67 15.21 -5.85 -9.85
CA GLN A 67 14.42 -6.71 -10.74
C GLN A 67 15.36 -7.62 -11.54
N GLY A 68 16.04 -8.50 -10.82
CA GLY A 68 16.93 -9.49 -11.38
C GLY A 68 16.19 -10.67 -12.04
N LYS A 69 16.92 -11.47 -12.83
CA LYS A 69 16.37 -12.67 -13.49
C LYS A 69 16.02 -13.80 -12.51
N LYS A 70 16.72 -13.88 -11.38
CA LYS A 70 16.52 -14.93 -10.37
C LYS A 70 15.78 -14.45 -9.12
N SER A 71 15.84 -13.15 -8.84
CA SER A 71 15.18 -12.58 -7.68
C SER A 71 14.74 -11.15 -7.96
N ARG A 72 13.66 -10.75 -7.32
CA ARG A 72 13.15 -9.39 -7.32
C ARG A 72 12.97 -8.94 -5.87
N ILE A 73 13.37 -7.71 -5.60
CA ILE A 73 13.26 -7.08 -4.29
C ILE A 73 12.63 -5.71 -4.48
N TYR A 74 11.63 -5.43 -3.67
CA TYR A 74 11.06 -4.10 -3.53
C TYR A 74 11.03 -3.76 -2.04
N MET A 75 11.67 -2.67 -1.68
CA MET A 75 11.62 -2.10 -0.33
C MET A 75 11.20 -0.64 -0.45
N LEU A 76 10.23 -0.24 0.34
CA LEU A 76 9.78 1.13 0.46
C LEU A 76 9.69 1.48 1.94
N THR A 77 10.26 2.61 2.31
CA THR A 77 10.08 3.23 3.63
C THR A 77 9.63 4.67 3.42
N ALA A 78 8.60 5.10 4.11
CA ALA A 78 8.10 6.46 4.04
C ALA A 78 7.62 6.96 5.41
N ILE A 79 7.83 8.25 5.66
CA ILE A 79 7.23 9.01 6.75
C ILE A 79 6.17 9.90 6.14
N ASP A 80 4.92 9.60 6.44
CA ASP A 80 3.76 10.33 5.95
C ASP A 80 3.22 11.24 7.05
N GLN A 81 2.87 12.48 6.72
CA GLN A 81 2.39 13.47 7.70
C GLN A 81 0.86 13.41 7.85
N ASP A 82 0.15 13.00 6.81
CA ASP A 82 -1.30 13.02 6.73
C ASP A 82 -1.81 11.68 6.19
N SER A 83 -1.56 10.62 6.94
CA SER A 83 -1.97 9.27 6.51
C SER A 83 -3.48 9.14 6.48
N PRO A 84 -4.09 8.85 5.31
CA PRO A 84 -5.49 8.56 5.24
C PRO A 84 -5.78 7.18 5.83
N TYR A 85 -6.92 7.06 6.47
CA TYR A 85 -7.50 5.77 6.81
C TYR A 85 -8.98 5.72 6.47
N VAL A 86 -9.47 4.55 6.17
CA VAL A 86 -10.87 4.29 5.86
C VAL A 86 -11.36 3.20 6.79
N VAL A 87 -12.43 3.49 7.51
CA VAL A 87 -13.08 2.53 8.38
C VAL A 87 -14.38 2.10 7.72
N PRO A 88 -14.46 0.87 7.22
CA PRO A 88 -15.70 0.34 6.69
C PRO A 88 -16.67 0.04 7.83
N THR A 89 -17.91 0.46 7.70
CA THR A 89 -19.02 0.05 8.54
C THR A 89 -20.04 -0.73 7.73
N GLN A 90 -21.07 -1.25 8.37
CA GLN A 90 -22.09 -2.07 7.71
C GLN A 90 -22.82 -1.32 6.57
N PHE A 91 -22.97 0.00 6.67
CA PHE A 91 -23.79 0.79 5.73
C PHE A 91 -23.00 1.88 5.00
N GLU A 92 -21.86 2.28 5.54
CA GLU A 92 -21.05 3.39 5.00
C GLU A 92 -19.58 3.21 5.36
N SER A 93 -18.70 3.97 4.71
CA SER A 93 -17.28 4.01 5.04
C SER A 93 -16.92 5.41 5.52
N PHE A 94 -16.25 5.49 6.67
CA PHE A 94 -15.71 6.75 7.17
C PHE A 94 -14.25 6.88 6.76
N SER A 95 -13.90 8.01 6.19
CA SER A 95 -12.51 8.35 5.92
C SER A 95 -12.06 9.44 6.86
N GLY A 96 -10.84 9.32 7.35
CA GLY A 96 -10.21 10.29 8.21
C GLY A 96 -8.72 10.43 7.92
N VAL A 97 -8.09 11.39 8.58
CA VAL A 97 -6.64 11.58 8.55
C VAL A 97 -6.09 11.11 9.89
N GLY A 98 -5.28 10.06 9.86
CA GLY A 98 -4.68 9.44 11.04
C GLY A 98 -3.42 10.13 11.55
N GLY A 99 -3.07 11.32 11.01
CA GLY A 99 -1.87 12.04 11.36
C GLY A 99 -0.61 11.40 10.79
N ARG A 100 0.50 11.56 11.51
CA ARG A 100 1.79 11.06 11.08
C ARG A 100 1.85 9.54 11.16
N SER A 101 2.44 8.93 10.12
CA SER A 101 2.72 7.49 10.13
C SER A 101 4.08 7.15 9.54
N PHE A 102 4.62 6.02 9.99
CA PHE A 102 5.80 5.37 9.44
C PHE A 102 5.38 4.13 8.67
N ASN A 103 5.72 4.09 7.38
CA ASN A 103 5.27 3.05 6.46
C ASN A 103 6.45 2.27 5.93
N ASN A 104 6.35 0.94 5.97
CA ASN A 104 7.34 0.04 5.38
C ASN A 104 6.65 -0.99 4.50
N VAL A 105 7.27 -1.29 3.39
CA VAL A 105 6.87 -2.37 2.49
C VAL A 105 8.13 -3.14 2.10
N LEU A 106 8.09 -4.44 2.27
CA LEU A 106 9.15 -5.34 1.84
C LEU A 106 8.53 -6.46 1.01
N ARG A 107 8.94 -6.56 -0.22
CA ARG A 107 8.61 -7.65 -1.13
C ARG A 107 9.88 -8.36 -1.56
N TYR A 108 9.87 -9.67 -1.45
CA TYR A 108 10.89 -10.54 -2.03
C TYR A 108 10.24 -11.60 -2.89
N GLN A 109 10.74 -11.78 -4.09
CA GLN A 109 10.30 -12.82 -5.01
C GLN A 109 11.52 -13.58 -5.51
N ASN A 110 11.48 -14.91 -5.45
CA ASN A 110 12.51 -15.79 -5.98
C ASN A 110 11.96 -16.56 -7.19
N ILE A 111 12.67 -16.47 -8.30
CA ILE A 111 12.37 -17.15 -9.57
C ILE A 111 13.31 -18.36 -9.64
N LEU A 112 12.83 -19.49 -9.11
CA LEU A 112 13.62 -20.74 -9.08
C LEU A 112 13.91 -21.24 -10.48
N ASN A 113 12.91 -21.14 -11.35
CA ASN A 113 13.03 -21.42 -12.79
C ASN A 113 11.85 -20.74 -13.52
N PRO A 114 11.75 -20.76 -14.86
CA PRO A 114 10.67 -20.11 -15.59
C PRO A 114 9.25 -20.59 -15.23
N ASN A 115 9.16 -21.76 -14.59
CA ASN A 115 7.89 -22.39 -14.23
C ASN A 115 7.55 -22.26 -12.74
N ILE A 116 8.51 -21.90 -11.87
CA ILE A 116 8.31 -21.86 -10.41
C ILE A 116 8.82 -20.52 -9.89
N GLN A 117 7.91 -19.79 -9.27
CA GLN A 117 8.20 -18.54 -8.57
C GLN A 117 7.56 -18.62 -7.19
N ILE A 118 8.26 -18.14 -6.19
CA ILE A 118 7.77 -18.04 -4.81
C ILE A 118 8.09 -16.65 -4.28
N GLY A 119 7.26 -16.15 -3.40
CA GLY A 119 7.43 -14.82 -2.88
C GLY A 119 6.92 -14.63 -1.46
N ALA A 120 7.35 -13.52 -0.87
CA ALA A 120 6.91 -13.06 0.43
C ALA A 120 6.70 -11.55 0.41
N LEU A 121 5.66 -11.09 1.11
CA LEU A 121 5.34 -9.68 1.33
C LEU A 121 5.25 -9.40 2.82
N ALA A 122 5.79 -8.28 3.24
CA ALA A 122 5.53 -7.71 4.55
C ALA A 122 5.23 -6.22 4.40
N THR A 123 4.14 -5.75 4.97
CA THR A 123 3.87 -4.34 5.11
C THR A 123 3.64 -4.00 6.57
N ASN A 124 4.10 -2.83 6.97
CA ASN A 124 3.94 -2.31 8.31
C ASN A 124 3.64 -0.83 8.22
N ARG A 125 2.61 -0.39 8.94
CA ARG A 125 2.28 1.01 9.15
C ARG A 125 2.11 1.25 10.64
N LEU A 126 2.86 2.21 11.15
CA LEU A 126 2.77 2.67 12.54
C LEU A 126 2.29 4.11 12.52
N TYR A 127 1.24 4.40 13.24
CA TYR A 127 0.74 5.75 13.45
C TYR A 127 1.32 6.33 14.75
N ASP A 128 1.29 7.64 14.88
CA ASP A 128 1.55 8.27 16.17
C ASP A 128 0.49 7.78 17.18
N GLY A 129 0.93 7.31 18.33
CA GLY A 129 0.11 6.56 19.26
C GLY A 129 0.22 5.05 19.08
N ASP A 130 -0.74 4.31 19.59
CA ASP A 130 -0.69 2.83 19.61
C ASP A 130 -1.31 2.16 18.38
N ALA A 131 -1.66 2.91 17.35
CA ALA A 131 -2.31 2.37 16.17
C ALA A 131 -1.30 1.79 15.17
N TYR A 132 -1.66 0.68 14.55
CA TYR A 132 -0.80 0.04 13.57
C TYR A 132 -1.60 -0.77 12.54
N GLY A 133 -0.99 -0.99 11.38
CA GLY A 133 -1.44 -1.95 10.39
C GLY A 133 -0.27 -2.81 9.91
N ASN A 134 -0.41 -4.12 10.03
CA ASN A 134 0.58 -5.08 9.59
C ASN A 134 -0.06 -6.08 8.64
N LEU A 135 0.64 -6.39 7.55
CA LEU A 135 0.27 -7.48 6.65
C LEU A 135 1.51 -8.31 6.35
N ILE A 136 1.37 -9.61 6.42
CA ILE A 136 2.36 -10.56 5.92
C ILE A 136 1.71 -11.47 4.89
N GLY A 137 2.44 -11.80 3.83
CA GLY A 137 1.94 -12.64 2.76
C GLY A 137 2.99 -13.58 2.21
N LEU A 138 2.52 -14.70 1.68
CA LEU A 138 3.30 -15.67 0.91
C LEU A 138 2.56 -15.95 -0.39
N ASP A 139 3.30 -16.11 -1.46
CA ASP A 139 2.73 -16.45 -2.77
C ASP A 139 3.60 -17.43 -3.53
N GLY A 140 2.97 -18.12 -4.46
CA GLY A 140 3.62 -19.05 -5.34
C GLY A 140 2.92 -19.19 -6.68
N LEU A 141 3.70 -19.28 -7.74
CA LEU A 141 3.25 -19.54 -9.09
C LEU A 141 3.94 -20.81 -9.60
N PHE A 142 3.15 -21.78 -10.04
CA PHE A 142 3.62 -23.06 -10.56
C PHE A 142 2.98 -23.31 -11.93
N LYS A 143 3.80 -23.46 -12.96
CA LYS A 143 3.37 -23.78 -14.32
C LYS A 143 3.75 -25.23 -14.63
N PHE A 144 2.80 -25.99 -15.14
CA PHE A 144 2.97 -27.40 -15.49
C PHE A 144 2.87 -27.60 -16.99
N SER A 145 3.30 -28.76 -17.46
CA SER A 145 3.10 -29.17 -18.84
C SER A 145 1.60 -29.23 -19.20
N GLY A 146 1.27 -28.99 -20.48
CA GLY A 146 -0.13 -28.98 -20.91
C GLY A 146 -0.88 -27.67 -20.61
N GLY A 147 -0.18 -26.60 -20.23
CA GLY A 147 -0.77 -25.26 -20.03
C GLY A 147 -1.41 -25.05 -18.65
N TRP A 148 -1.26 -26.00 -17.74
CA TRP A 148 -1.77 -25.86 -16.38
C TRP A 148 -0.96 -24.84 -15.58
N LYS A 149 -1.67 -23.97 -14.85
CA LYS A 149 -1.11 -22.96 -13.96
C LYS A 149 -1.77 -23.06 -12.59
N PHE A 150 -0.98 -23.14 -11.55
CA PHE A 150 -1.42 -23.07 -10.17
C PHE A 150 -0.84 -21.84 -9.49
N GLU A 151 -1.69 -21.02 -8.90
CA GLU A 151 -1.32 -19.84 -8.12
C GLU A 151 -1.84 -20.00 -6.70
N LEU A 152 -0.98 -19.67 -5.74
CA LEU A 152 -1.30 -19.66 -4.33
C LEU A 152 -0.94 -18.29 -3.77
N GLU A 153 -1.88 -17.69 -3.05
CA GLU A 153 -1.66 -16.47 -2.27
C GLU A 153 -2.22 -16.68 -0.87
N TYR A 154 -1.44 -16.34 0.14
CA TYR A 154 -1.85 -16.35 1.52
C TYR A 154 -1.46 -15.05 2.18
N PHE A 155 -2.42 -14.38 2.83
CA PHE A 155 -2.20 -13.14 3.56
C PHE A 155 -2.78 -13.23 4.96
N LYS A 156 -2.05 -12.64 5.91
CA LYS A 156 -2.51 -12.43 7.28
C LYS A 156 -2.28 -10.98 7.65
N ASN A 157 -3.34 -10.32 8.10
CA ASN A 157 -3.26 -8.97 8.62
C ASN A 157 -3.43 -8.94 10.15
N SER A 158 -2.95 -7.86 10.76
CA SER A 158 -3.16 -7.53 12.16
C SER A 158 -3.16 -6.00 12.27
N ASN A 159 -4.27 -5.45 12.67
CA ASN A 159 -4.47 -4.01 12.72
C ASN A 159 -4.96 -3.58 14.10
N LYS A 160 -4.59 -2.38 14.49
CA LYS A 160 -5.17 -1.64 15.61
C LYS A 160 -5.44 -0.22 15.13
N GLU A 161 -6.70 0.15 15.14
CA GLU A 161 -7.13 1.46 14.63
C GLU A 161 -6.75 2.59 15.58
N PRO A 162 -6.50 3.81 15.05
CA PRO A 162 -6.31 4.99 15.88
C PRO A 162 -7.60 5.32 16.63
N ILE A 163 -7.47 5.70 17.88
CA ILE A 163 -8.59 6.28 18.64
C ILE A 163 -8.79 7.68 18.08
N SER A 164 -9.97 7.95 17.54
CA SER A 164 -10.31 9.27 17.02
C SER A 164 -11.47 9.87 17.80
N ASP A 165 -11.28 11.10 18.29
CA ASP A 165 -12.26 11.83 19.12
C ASP A 165 -13.55 12.17 18.36
N TRP A 166 -13.57 12.05 17.05
CA TRP A 166 -14.73 12.32 16.20
C TRP A 166 -15.67 11.12 16.00
N ILE A 167 -15.29 9.97 16.56
CA ILE A 167 -16.16 8.79 16.56
C ILE A 167 -17.06 8.89 17.76
N ASP A 168 -18.36 9.06 17.51
CA ASP A 168 -19.37 9.02 18.58
C ASP A 168 -19.17 7.76 19.42
N SER A 169 -19.17 7.92 20.75
CA SER A 169 -18.95 6.87 21.74
C SER A 169 -19.92 5.69 21.62
N ASP A 170 -21.05 5.89 20.93
CA ASP A 170 -22.07 4.88 20.69
C ASP A 170 -21.82 4.04 19.42
N LYS A 171 -20.88 4.46 18.56
CA LYS A 171 -20.44 3.69 17.40
C LYS A 171 -19.24 2.83 17.78
N LYS A 172 -19.51 1.65 18.31
CA LYS A 172 -18.47 0.64 18.53
C LYS A 172 -17.90 0.25 17.17
N PHE A 173 -16.64 0.61 16.94
CA PHE A 173 -15.88 0.06 15.82
C PHE A 173 -15.69 -1.43 16.04
N GLY A 174 -16.23 -2.14 15.14
CA GLY A 174 -16.25 -3.52 14.83
C GLY A 174 -15.51 -4.48 15.70
N ASP A 175 -16.23 -5.28 16.40
CA ASP A 175 -16.00 -6.70 16.41
C ASP A 175 -16.19 -7.24 14.98
N TYR A 176 -15.23 -6.97 14.08
CA TYR A 176 -15.12 -7.61 12.78
C TYR A 176 -14.08 -8.72 12.91
N THR A 177 -14.51 -9.86 13.41
CA THR A 177 -13.83 -11.14 13.24
C THR A 177 -14.18 -11.73 11.88
#